data_8babde9587fb28c9d21bdad97ae921a0
#
_entry.id   8babde9587fb28c9d21bdad97ae921a0
#
_cell.length_a   1.000
_cell.length_b   1.000
_cell.length_c   1.000
_cell.angle_alpha   90.00
_cell.angle_beta   90.00
_cell.angle_gamma   90.00
#
_symmetry.space_group_name_H-M   'P 1'
#
loop_
_entity.id
_entity.type
_entity.pdbx_description
1 polymer ?
#
loop_
_entity_poly.entity_id
_entity_poly.type
_entity_poly.pdbx_seq_one_letter_code
_entity_poly.pdbx_strand_id
1 'polypeptide(L)'
;MRTKAVSIFLILTMMLAVTIPLSEGNSSGRHNSGASGCNCHGGASSSITATYTFPAEYDPNTASYAITIGFSGGNNGAGGGFSLQVDQGSLTNPGANTKISGTSVTHSGSGGTSWTFDWIPPAVGSGDVTVQLAVMNANLASGNNGDVWSKTLFIIAELEEKDSDGDGFTDSNDAFPNDPNEWEDSDNDGVGDNADEFPNDPSETSDSDGDGVGDNSDWAPNDPTESADTDGDGVGDNADEFPNDASETTDSDGDG
;
A
#
# COMPACT_ATOMS: atom_id res chain seq x y z
N MET A 1 17.96 -31.34 20.42
CA MET A 1 17.31 -31.18 19.11
C MET A 1 15.83 -30.96 19.33
N ARG A 2 15.35 -29.73 19.21
CA ARG A 2 13.91 -29.42 19.26
C ARG A 2 13.46 -29.11 17.82
N THR A 3 12.67 -30.00 17.27
CA THR A 3 12.02 -29.83 15.97
C THR A 3 10.98 -28.73 16.08
N LYS A 4 11.21 -27.57 15.42
CA LYS A 4 10.18 -26.56 15.25
C LYS A 4 9.16 -27.09 14.22
N ALA A 5 7.93 -27.24 14.64
CA ALA A 5 6.82 -27.53 13.74
C ALA A 5 6.47 -26.25 12.97
N VAL A 6 6.67 -26.28 11.66
CA VAL A 6 6.18 -25.24 10.77
C VAL A 6 4.67 -25.45 10.63
N SER A 7 3.88 -24.58 11.25
CA SER A 7 2.44 -24.51 11.02
C SER A 7 2.21 -23.87 9.64
N ILE A 8 1.90 -24.69 8.66
CA ILE A 8 1.37 -24.24 7.38
C ILE A 8 -0.08 -23.80 7.65
N PHE A 9 -0.31 -22.49 7.77
CA PHE A 9 -1.66 -21.92 7.76
C PHE A 9 -2.18 -22.04 6.31
N LEU A 10 -3.02 -23.03 6.06
CA LEU A 10 -3.79 -23.14 4.83
C LEU A 10 -4.92 -22.11 4.92
N ILE A 11 -4.72 -20.91 4.36
CA ILE A 11 -5.79 -19.92 4.20
C ILE A 11 -6.76 -20.48 3.16
N LEU A 12 -7.83 -21.07 3.64
CA LEU A 12 -8.98 -21.45 2.82
C LEU A 12 -9.75 -20.15 2.52
N THR A 13 -9.44 -19.51 1.39
CA THR A 13 -10.23 -18.38 0.88
C THR A 13 -11.64 -18.89 0.58
N MET A 14 -12.55 -18.62 1.50
CA MET A 14 -13.97 -18.87 1.32
C MET A 14 -14.48 -17.81 0.33
N MET A 15 -14.59 -18.16 -0.97
CA MET A 15 -15.27 -17.34 -1.95
C MET A 15 -16.71 -17.12 -1.48
N LEU A 16 -16.96 -15.99 -0.83
CA LEU A 16 -18.31 -15.53 -0.54
C LEU A 16 -18.88 -15.03 -1.87
N ALA A 17 -19.72 -15.81 -2.51
CA ALA A 17 -20.45 -15.38 -3.70
C ALA A 17 -21.43 -14.27 -3.29
N VAL A 18 -21.01 -13.01 -3.44
CA VAL A 18 -21.90 -11.86 -3.28
C VAL A 18 -22.86 -11.86 -4.45
N THR A 19 -24.10 -12.25 -4.22
CA THR A 19 -25.18 -12.12 -5.21
C THR A 19 -25.67 -10.69 -5.20
N ILE A 20 -25.22 -9.90 -6.17
CA ILE A 20 -25.69 -8.54 -6.37
C ILE A 20 -27.01 -8.59 -7.16
N PRO A 21 -28.09 -7.92 -6.71
CA PRO A 21 -29.38 -7.98 -7.39
C PRO A 21 -29.35 -7.23 -8.73
N LEU A 22 -29.99 -7.85 -9.72
CA LEU A 22 -30.03 -7.44 -11.11
C LEU A 22 -31.13 -6.40 -11.37
N SER A 23 -30.85 -5.34 -12.14
CA SER A 23 -31.86 -4.44 -12.68
C SER A 23 -31.77 -4.29 -14.21
N GLU A 24 -32.93 -4.20 -14.85
CA GLU A 24 -33.15 -4.30 -16.31
C GLU A 24 -32.84 -3.01 -17.11
N GLY A 25 -32.51 -3.15 -18.40
CA GLY A 25 -31.91 -2.20 -19.32
C GLY A 25 -32.73 -0.98 -19.79
N ASN A 26 -32.06 0.11 -20.18
CA ASN A 26 -32.63 1.30 -20.82
C ASN A 26 -31.58 1.96 -21.75
N SER A 27 -32.02 2.59 -22.84
CA SER A 27 -31.18 3.22 -23.90
C SER A 27 -30.30 4.38 -23.41
N SER A 28 -30.48 4.87 -22.20
CA SER A 28 -29.65 5.92 -21.57
C SER A 28 -28.61 5.37 -20.59
N GLY A 29 -28.28 4.09 -20.69
CA GLY A 29 -27.34 3.40 -19.81
C GLY A 29 -27.97 3.05 -18.45
N ARG A 30 -27.74 1.83 -17.99
CA ARG A 30 -28.15 1.38 -16.64
C ARG A 30 -26.96 1.03 -15.80
N HIS A 31 -27.01 1.50 -14.58
CA HIS A 31 -26.12 1.07 -13.51
C HIS A 31 -26.47 -0.37 -13.11
N ASN A 32 -25.46 -1.13 -12.64
CA ASN A 32 -25.57 -2.51 -12.14
C ASN A 32 -25.97 -3.59 -13.16
N SER A 33 -25.77 -3.34 -14.44
CA SER A 33 -26.00 -4.36 -15.49
C SER A 33 -24.76 -5.23 -15.79
N GLY A 34 -23.61 -4.92 -15.18
CA GLY A 34 -22.36 -5.67 -15.38
C GLY A 34 -22.49 -7.14 -15.04
N ALA A 35 -23.26 -7.49 -14.00
CA ALA A 35 -23.45 -8.88 -13.56
C ALA A 35 -24.38 -9.70 -14.45
N SER A 36 -25.42 -9.10 -15.02
CA SER A 36 -26.44 -9.81 -15.83
C SER A 36 -26.28 -9.67 -17.34
N GLY A 37 -25.40 -8.74 -17.74
CA GLY A 37 -25.25 -8.41 -19.16
C GLY A 37 -26.41 -7.58 -19.72
N CYS A 38 -26.37 -7.35 -21.02
CA CYS A 38 -27.35 -6.53 -21.73
C CYS A 38 -28.52 -7.36 -22.28
N ASN A 39 -29.28 -8.02 -21.43
CA ASN A 39 -30.34 -8.98 -21.82
C ASN A 39 -31.42 -8.37 -22.74
N CYS A 40 -31.50 -7.04 -22.87
CA CYS A 40 -32.46 -6.35 -23.76
C CYS A 40 -32.09 -6.44 -25.25
N HIS A 41 -30.88 -6.88 -25.60
CA HIS A 41 -30.30 -6.80 -26.94
C HIS A 41 -29.90 -8.16 -27.53
N GLY A 42 -30.59 -9.23 -27.17
CA GLY A 42 -30.29 -10.58 -27.64
C GLY A 42 -29.28 -11.33 -26.78
N GLY A 43 -28.78 -12.46 -27.28
CA GLY A 43 -27.81 -13.30 -26.55
C GLY A 43 -26.39 -12.71 -26.52
N ALA A 44 -25.61 -13.11 -25.52
CA ALA A 44 -24.17 -12.81 -25.50
C ALA A 44 -23.46 -13.37 -26.73
N SER A 45 -22.47 -12.64 -27.23
CA SER A 45 -21.73 -13.01 -28.45
C SER A 45 -20.23 -13.04 -28.19
N SER A 46 -19.57 -14.07 -28.74
CA SER A 46 -18.11 -14.16 -28.76
C SER A 46 -17.46 -13.23 -29.81
N SER A 47 -18.26 -12.54 -30.63
CA SER A 47 -17.76 -11.63 -31.68
C SER A 47 -17.31 -10.28 -31.16
N ILE A 48 -17.59 -9.94 -29.88
CA ILE A 48 -17.19 -8.72 -29.22
C ILE A 48 -16.41 -9.02 -27.94
N THR A 49 -15.31 -8.31 -27.74
CA THR A 49 -14.46 -8.44 -26.56
C THR A 49 -14.32 -7.09 -25.87
N ALA A 50 -14.54 -7.04 -24.56
CA ALA A 50 -14.28 -5.85 -23.77
C ALA A 50 -12.77 -5.53 -23.74
N THR A 51 -12.44 -4.24 -23.82
CA THR A 51 -11.09 -3.73 -23.58
C THR A 51 -11.12 -2.75 -22.41
N TYR A 52 -10.10 -2.78 -21.58
CA TYR A 52 -10.03 -1.93 -20.38
C TYR A 52 -8.58 -1.71 -19.95
N THR A 53 -8.35 -0.64 -19.18
CA THR A 53 -7.03 -0.25 -18.68
C THR A 53 -6.90 -0.40 -17.16
N PHE A 54 -7.76 -1.19 -16.51
CA PHE A 54 -7.53 -1.52 -15.11
C PHE A 54 -6.18 -2.21 -14.94
N PRO A 55 -5.42 -1.92 -13.87
CA PRO A 55 -4.20 -2.64 -13.57
C PRO A 55 -4.51 -4.09 -13.17
N ALA A 56 -3.52 -4.98 -13.22
CA ALA A 56 -3.65 -6.34 -12.69
C ALA A 56 -3.61 -6.35 -11.15
N GLU A 57 -2.84 -5.43 -10.58
CA GLU A 57 -2.70 -5.20 -9.15
C GLU A 57 -2.86 -3.71 -8.87
N TYR A 58 -3.44 -3.32 -7.75
CA TYR A 58 -3.59 -1.93 -7.34
C TYR A 58 -2.81 -1.62 -6.08
N ASP A 59 -2.16 -0.47 -6.07
CA ASP A 59 -1.56 0.12 -4.88
C ASP A 59 -2.63 0.99 -4.19
N PRO A 60 -3.04 0.64 -2.95
CA PRO A 60 -4.06 1.40 -2.21
C PRO A 60 -3.63 2.83 -1.87
N ASN A 61 -2.33 3.16 -1.92
CA ASN A 61 -1.81 4.50 -1.71
C ASN A 61 -1.85 5.37 -2.97
N THR A 62 -2.18 4.79 -4.13
CA THR A 62 -2.37 5.55 -5.38
C THR A 62 -3.62 6.41 -5.31
N ALA A 63 -3.50 7.71 -5.59
CA ALA A 63 -4.60 8.67 -5.50
C ALA A 63 -5.79 8.32 -6.41
N SER A 64 -5.52 7.86 -7.63
CA SER A 64 -6.52 7.30 -8.56
C SER A 64 -5.87 6.68 -9.78
N TYR A 65 -6.60 5.78 -10.45
CA TYR A 65 -6.25 5.18 -11.73
C TYR A 65 -7.17 5.73 -12.82
N ALA A 66 -6.59 6.25 -13.90
CA ALA A 66 -7.35 6.68 -15.07
C ALA A 66 -7.76 5.44 -15.89
N ILE A 67 -9.05 5.17 -15.97
CA ILE A 67 -9.61 3.98 -16.60
C ILE A 67 -10.23 4.34 -17.94
N THR A 68 -9.91 3.53 -18.95
CA THR A 68 -10.58 3.56 -20.25
C THR A 68 -11.28 2.22 -20.47
N ILE A 69 -12.55 2.26 -20.84
CA ILE A 69 -13.33 1.11 -21.26
C ILE A 69 -13.61 1.23 -22.76
N GLY A 70 -13.50 0.14 -23.45
CA GLY A 70 -13.86 0.03 -24.85
C GLY A 70 -14.22 -1.40 -25.23
N PHE A 71 -14.30 -1.68 -26.52
CA PHE A 71 -14.45 -3.02 -27.04
C PHE A 71 -13.77 -3.16 -28.40
N SER A 72 -13.47 -4.41 -28.76
CA SER A 72 -12.97 -4.79 -30.08
C SER A 72 -13.89 -5.86 -30.69
N GLY A 73 -13.93 -5.93 -32.01
CA GLY A 73 -14.86 -6.81 -32.74
C GLY A 73 -16.29 -6.25 -32.77
N GLY A 74 -17.26 -7.12 -32.95
CA GLY A 74 -18.66 -6.78 -33.10
C GLY A 74 -19.12 -6.75 -34.56
N ASN A 75 -20.24 -6.09 -34.83
CA ASN A 75 -20.92 -6.07 -36.11
C ASN A 75 -20.70 -4.77 -36.93
N ASN A 76 -19.61 -4.06 -36.72
CA ASN A 76 -19.29 -2.77 -37.37
C ASN A 76 -20.32 -1.65 -37.13
N GLY A 77 -21.14 -1.75 -36.10
CA GLY A 77 -22.05 -0.68 -35.70
C GLY A 77 -21.31 0.55 -35.19
N ALA A 78 -21.86 1.73 -35.47
CA ALA A 78 -21.27 3.01 -35.11
C ALA A 78 -21.54 3.43 -33.65
N GLY A 79 -22.32 2.64 -32.90
CA GLY A 79 -22.70 2.92 -31.53
C GLY A 79 -22.32 1.79 -30.57
N GLY A 80 -22.27 2.14 -29.32
CA GLY A 80 -21.99 1.18 -28.28
C GLY A 80 -22.45 1.65 -26.91
N GLY A 81 -22.26 0.76 -25.95
CA GLY A 81 -22.57 1.03 -24.56
C GLY A 81 -21.75 0.14 -23.63
N PHE A 82 -21.65 0.55 -22.40
CA PHE A 82 -21.07 -0.29 -21.35
C PHE A 82 -21.81 -0.10 -20.03
N SER A 83 -21.64 -1.07 -19.15
CA SER A 83 -22.00 -0.98 -17.74
C SER A 83 -20.89 -1.68 -16.96
N LEU A 84 -20.36 -1.00 -15.96
CA LEU A 84 -19.32 -1.52 -15.08
C LEU A 84 -19.74 -1.33 -13.63
N GLN A 85 -19.37 -2.27 -12.80
CA GLN A 85 -19.49 -2.21 -11.36
C GLN A 85 -18.21 -2.69 -10.73
N VAL A 86 -17.74 -1.99 -9.72
CA VAL A 86 -16.71 -2.42 -8.78
C VAL A 86 -17.37 -2.75 -7.45
N ASP A 87 -16.87 -3.72 -6.73
CA ASP A 87 -17.35 -4.05 -5.39
C ASP A 87 -16.71 -3.16 -4.31
N GLN A 88 -15.53 -2.59 -4.59
CA GLN A 88 -14.78 -1.74 -3.67
C GLN A 88 -14.14 -0.54 -4.38
N GLY A 89 -13.75 0.47 -3.60
CA GLY A 89 -13.21 1.74 -4.10
C GLY A 89 -14.30 2.71 -4.55
N SER A 90 -13.89 3.80 -5.18
CA SER A 90 -14.78 4.88 -5.62
C SER A 90 -14.55 5.23 -7.09
N LEU A 91 -15.61 5.60 -7.79
CA LEU A 91 -15.57 6.02 -9.19
C LEU A 91 -15.78 7.55 -9.27
N THR A 92 -14.93 8.24 -10.04
CA THR A 92 -14.92 9.72 -10.15
C THR A 92 -14.60 10.16 -11.59
N ASN A 93 -14.63 11.45 -11.85
CA ASN A 93 -14.23 12.08 -13.10
C ASN A 93 -14.83 11.42 -14.36
N PRO A 94 -16.19 11.31 -14.47
CA PRO A 94 -16.77 10.71 -15.65
C PRO A 94 -16.43 11.54 -16.88
N GLY A 95 -15.80 10.89 -17.88
CA GLY A 95 -15.52 11.50 -19.17
C GLY A 95 -16.77 11.72 -20.03
N ALA A 96 -16.56 12.16 -21.26
CA ALA A 96 -17.66 12.40 -22.19
C ALA A 96 -18.51 11.13 -22.38
N ASN A 97 -19.83 11.29 -22.40
CA ASN A 97 -20.81 10.22 -22.53
C ASN A 97 -20.72 9.12 -21.45
N THR A 98 -20.24 9.46 -20.28
CA THR A 98 -20.10 8.58 -19.12
C THR A 98 -20.90 9.14 -17.94
N LYS A 99 -21.51 8.30 -17.14
CA LYS A 99 -22.18 8.70 -15.88
C LYS A 99 -21.88 7.68 -14.79
N ILE A 100 -21.72 8.19 -13.56
CA ILE A 100 -21.41 7.42 -12.37
C ILE A 100 -22.59 7.45 -11.39
N SER A 101 -22.81 6.34 -10.68
CA SER A 101 -23.77 6.24 -9.58
C SER A 101 -23.25 5.22 -8.57
N GLY A 102 -22.75 5.70 -7.41
CA GLY A 102 -22.12 4.85 -6.40
C GLY A 102 -20.93 4.09 -6.98
N THR A 103 -20.93 2.78 -6.83
CA THR A 103 -19.88 1.87 -7.35
C THR A 103 -20.11 1.43 -8.80
N SER A 104 -20.99 2.09 -9.54
CA SER A 104 -21.32 1.78 -10.93
C SER A 104 -21.02 2.93 -11.86
N VAL A 105 -20.54 2.61 -13.06
CA VAL A 105 -20.36 3.56 -14.15
C VAL A 105 -20.94 2.98 -15.46
N THR A 106 -21.56 3.84 -16.26
CA THR A 106 -22.16 3.45 -17.53
C THR A 106 -22.11 4.58 -18.55
N HIS A 107 -22.37 4.26 -19.82
CA HIS A 107 -22.54 5.27 -20.86
C HIS A 107 -23.78 6.14 -20.62
N SER A 108 -23.76 7.38 -21.11
CA SER A 108 -24.88 8.32 -21.05
C SER A 108 -25.48 8.70 -22.40
N GLY A 109 -24.96 8.11 -23.50
CA GLY A 109 -25.43 8.33 -24.87
C GLY A 109 -25.09 7.13 -25.76
N SER A 110 -25.68 7.05 -26.94
CA SER A 110 -25.62 5.87 -27.82
C SER A 110 -24.47 5.87 -28.83
N GLY A 111 -23.61 6.88 -28.85
CA GLY A 111 -22.64 7.11 -29.93
C GLY A 111 -21.17 6.83 -29.61
N GLY A 112 -20.87 6.18 -28.50
CA GLY A 112 -19.48 5.94 -28.10
C GLY A 112 -18.99 4.52 -28.36
N THR A 113 -17.66 4.37 -28.54
CA THR A 113 -16.97 3.08 -28.54
C THR A 113 -15.85 3.03 -27.51
N SER A 114 -15.67 4.13 -26.78
CA SER A 114 -14.69 4.25 -25.71
C SER A 114 -15.18 5.27 -24.67
N TRP A 115 -14.93 4.99 -23.40
CA TRP A 115 -15.38 5.78 -22.26
C TRP A 115 -14.30 5.83 -21.20
N THR A 116 -14.17 6.97 -20.51
CA THR A 116 -13.15 7.20 -19.49
C THR A 116 -13.77 7.62 -18.16
N PHE A 117 -13.11 7.28 -17.08
CA PHE A 117 -13.40 7.71 -15.71
C PHE A 117 -12.16 7.42 -14.84
N ASP A 118 -12.16 7.89 -13.62
CA ASP A 118 -11.11 7.53 -12.65
C ASP A 118 -11.69 6.56 -11.61
N TRP A 119 -10.87 5.62 -11.21
CA TRP A 119 -11.12 4.71 -10.10
C TRP A 119 -10.13 5.01 -8.97
N ILE A 120 -10.65 5.33 -7.77
CA ILE A 120 -9.89 5.49 -6.55
C ILE A 120 -9.92 4.13 -5.85
N PRO A 121 -8.75 3.51 -5.58
CA PRO A 121 -8.70 2.21 -4.93
C PRO A 121 -9.27 2.28 -3.50
N PRO A 122 -9.66 1.14 -2.91
CA PRO A 122 -10.02 1.08 -1.49
C PRO A 122 -8.76 1.23 -0.62
N ALA A 123 -8.96 1.36 0.70
CA ALA A 123 -7.87 1.49 1.67
C ALA A 123 -7.03 0.20 1.76
N VAL A 124 -5.81 0.33 2.26
CA VAL A 124 -4.90 -0.79 2.58
C VAL A 124 -5.62 -1.86 3.40
N GLY A 125 -5.40 -3.12 3.07
CA GLY A 125 -6.00 -4.27 3.73
C GLY A 125 -7.46 -4.54 3.37
N SER A 126 -7.98 -3.89 2.32
CA SER A 126 -9.34 -4.14 1.83
C SER A 126 -9.45 -5.43 1.00
N GLY A 127 -8.32 -5.96 0.54
CA GLY A 127 -8.24 -7.16 -0.30
C GLY A 127 -8.60 -6.90 -1.76
N ASP A 128 -8.67 -7.97 -2.50
CA ASP A 128 -8.92 -7.96 -3.95
C ASP A 128 -10.23 -7.27 -4.32
N VAL A 129 -10.21 -6.55 -5.44
CA VAL A 129 -11.38 -5.86 -5.99
C VAL A 129 -11.95 -6.66 -7.16
N THR A 130 -13.26 -6.93 -7.12
CA THR A 130 -13.98 -7.57 -8.21
C THR A 130 -14.61 -6.55 -9.15
N VAL A 131 -14.29 -6.63 -10.42
CA VAL A 131 -14.87 -5.80 -11.48
C VAL A 131 -15.78 -6.62 -12.37
N GLN A 132 -17.00 -6.14 -12.54
CA GLN A 132 -17.97 -6.69 -13.48
C GLN A 132 -18.19 -5.70 -14.61
N LEU A 133 -17.92 -6.10 -15.83
CA LEU A 133 -17.99 -5.26 -17.02
C LEU A 133 -18.87 -5.92 -18.10
N ALA A 134 -19.84 -5.19 -18.61
CA ALA A 134 -20.54 -5.55 -19.84
C ALA A 134 -20.30 -4.45 -20.89
N VAL A 135 -20.04 -4.87 -22.13
CA VAL A 135 -19.92 -3.99 -23.31
C VAL A 135 -20.87 -4.44 -24.39
N MET A 136 -21.33 -3.48 -25.20
CA MET A 136 -22.23 -3.72 -26.29
C MET A 136 -21.80 -2.91 -27.53
N ASN A 137 -21.91 -3.53 -28.71
CA ASN A 137 -21.84 -2.84 -29.98
C ASN A 137 -23.22 -2.89 -30.65
N ALA A 138 -23.81 -1.72 -30.86
CA ALA A 138 -25.13 -1.57 -31.46
C ALA A 138 -25.03 -1.21 -32.93
N ASN A 139 -25.84 -1.88 -33.76
CA ASN A 139 -25.90 -1.61 -35.21
C ASN A 139 -26.73 -0.36 -35.56
N LEU A 140 -27.31 0.32 -34.56
CA LEU A 140 -28.18 1.51 -34.68
C LEU A 140 -29.41 1.31 -35.57
N ALA A 141 -29.77 0.08 -35.95
CA ALA A 141 -31.02 -0.22 -36.62
C ALA A 141 -32.21 -0.11 -35.67
N SER A 142 -33.42 0.10 -36.21
CA SER A 142 -34.61 0.15 -35.37
C SER A 142 -34.88 -1.25 -34.78
N GLY A 143 -34.84 -1.33 -33.46
CA GLY A 143 -34.98 -2.62 -32.72
C GLY A 143 -33.63 -3.17 -32.28
N ASN A 144 -33.68 -4.29 -31.54
CA ASN A 144 -32.51 -4.90 -30.91
C ASN A 144 -31.85 -6.00 -31.75
N ASN A 145 -32.28 -6.15 -33.00
CA ASN A 145 -31.78 -7.20 -33.90
C ASN A 145 -30.40 -6.85 -34.43
N GLY A 146 -29.44 -7.72 -34.18
CA GLY A 146 -28.06 -7.61 -34.67
C GLY A 146 -27.13 -6.86 -33.71
N ASP A 147 -27.58 -6.38 -32.55
CA ASP A 147 -26.72 -5.90 -31.50
C ASP A 147 -25.98 -7.09 -30.87
N VAL A 148 -24.72 -6.88 -30.55
CA VAL A 148 -23.87 -7.86 -29.88
C VAL A 148 -23.32 -7.32 -28.59
N TRP A 149 -23.20 -8.18 -27.57
CA TRP A 149 -22.67 -7.79 -26.28
C TRP A 149 -21.86 -8.93 -25.66
N SER A 150 -20.94 -8.56 -24.76
CA SER A 150 -20.24 -9.49 -23.90
C SER A 150 -20.15 -8.98 -22.48
N LYS A 151 -19.87 -9.92 -21.57
CA LYS A 151 -19.53 -9.58 -20.17
C LYS A 151 -18.21 -10.21 -19.79
N THR A 152 -17.51 -9.53 -18.92
CA THR A 152 -16.25 -9.96 -18.32
C THR A 152 -16.33 -9.73 -16.82
N LEU A 153 -15.82 -10.67 -16.05
CA LEU A 153 -15.54 -10.54 -14.63
C LEU A 153 -14.05 -10.74 -14.47
N PHE A 154 -13.41 -9.84 -13.73
CA PHE A 154 -11.99 -9.96 -13.40
C PHE A 154 -11.73 -9.41 -11.99
N ILE A 155 -10.60 -9.81 -11.44
CA ILE A 155 -10.13 -9.41 -10.13
C ILE A 155 -8.91 -8.50 -10.33
N ILE A 156 -8.83 -7.44 -9.53
CA ILE A 156 -7.64 -6.60 -9.37
C ILE A 156 -7.12 -6.95 -7.98
N ALA A 157 -5.94 -7.56 -7.90
CA ALA A 157 -5.35 -7.92 -6.62
C ALA A 157 -4.91 -6.66 -5.87
N GLU A 158 -5.02 -6.67 -4.55
CA GLU A 158 -4.33 -5.67 -3.73
C GLU A 158 -2.83 -5.94 -3.79
N LEU A 159 -2.04 -4.90 -4.04
CA LEU A 159 -0.58 -5.00 -3.95
C LEU A 159 -0.22 -5.20 -2.48
N GLU A 160 0.23 -6.40 -2.15
CA GLU A 160 0.74 -6.68 -0.81
C GLU A 160 2.06 -5.95 -0.62
N GLU A 161 2.14 -5.10 0.40
CA GLU A 161 3.40 -4.52 0.81
C GLU A 161 4.28 -5.65 1.38
N LYS A 162 5.52 -5.69 0.92
CA LYS A 162 6.49 -6.70 1.34
C LYS A 162 6.96 -6.42 2.76
N ASP A 163 6.97 -7.44 3.59
CA ASP A 163 7.61 -7.53 4.90
C ASP A 163 8.68 -8.62 4.77
N SER A 164 9.96 -8.20 4.68
CA SER A 164 11.04 -9.09 4.29
C SER A 164 11.52 -10.01 5.39
N ASP A 165 11.45 -9.57 6.64
CA ASP A 165 11.93 -10.32 7.81
C ASP A 165 10.80 -10.87 8.69
N GLY A 166 9.56 -10.36 8.50
CA GLY A 166 8.35 -10.89 9.13
C GLY A 166 8.11 -10.39 10.55
N ASP A 167 8.56 -9.18 10.87
CA ASP A 167 8.40 -8.56 12.19
C ASP A 167 7.05 -7.83 12.34
N GLY A 168 6.37 -7.56 11.22
CA GLY A 168 5.06 -6.90 11.15
C GLY A 168 5.12 -5.46 10.65
N PHE A 169 6.31 -4.94 10.35
CA PHE A 169 6.51 -3.70 9.62
C PHE A 169 6.83 -4.01 8.15
N THR A 170 6.29 -3.23 7.24
CA THR A 170 6.56 -3.45 5.81
C THR A 170 7.89 -2.81 5.43
N ASP A 171 8.59 -3.35 4.43
CA ASP A 171 9.89 -2.84 3.95
C ASP A 171 9.89 -1.31 3.71
N SER A 172 8.72 -0.73 3.41
CA SER A 172 8.55 0.72 3.18
C SER A 172 8.44 1.56 4.44
N ASN A 173 8.11 0.93 5.57
CA ASN A 173 7.90 1.56 6.88
C ASN A 173 8.87 1.02 7.93
N ASP A 174 9.91 0.34 7.49
CA ASP A 174 10.91 -0.32 8.28
C ASP A 174 12.29 0.25 7.94
N ALA A 175 12.98 0.76 8.95
CA ALA A 175 14.34 1.27 8.80
C ALA A 175 15.35 0.12 8.56
N PHE A 176 15.01 -1.11 9.00
CA PHE A 176 15.85 -2.30 8.92
C PHE A 176 15.15 -3.51 8.29
N PRO A 177 14.73 -3.46 7.00
CA PRO A 177 13.83 -4.44 6.37
C PRO A 177 14.36 -5.88 6.27
N ASN A 178 15.43 -6.24 6.93
CA ASN A 178 16.01 -7.57 6.96
C ASN A 178 16.41 -7.99 8.38
N ASP A 179 16.07 -7.20 9.41
CA ASP A 179 16.36 -7.53 10.81
C ASP A 179 15.07 -7.52 11.64
N PRO A 180 14.49 -8.70 11.95
CA PRO A 180 13.20 -8.82 12.64
C PRO A 180 13.22 -8.38 14.11
N ASN A 181 14.25 -7.73 14.58
CA ASN A 181 14.33 -7.16 15.91
C ASN A 181 14.38 -5.64 15.89
N GLU A 182 14.54 -5.01 14.71
CA GLU A 182 14.69 -3.59 14.52
C GLU A 182 13.76 -3.09 13.42
N TRP A 183 13.03 -2.00 13.67
CA TRP A 183 12.13 -1.37 12.69
C TRP A 183 12.17 0.16 12.71
N GLU A 184 12.81 0.76 13.72
CA GLU A 184 12.93 2.22 13.90
C GLU A 184 14.38 2.61 14.15
N ASP A 185 14.80 3.76 13.63
CA ASP A 185 16.10 4.41 13.84
C ASP A 185 15.80 5.91 14.03
N SER A 186 15.61 6.29 15.31
CA SER A 186 15.05 7.60 15.65
C SER A 186 16.00 8.76 15.39
N ASP A 187 17.31 8.54 15.46
CA ASP A 187 18.32 9.58 15.26
C ASP A 187 19.10 9.43 13.93
N ASN A 188 18.89 8.31 13.21
CA ASN A 188 19.45 8.00 11.91
C ASN A 188 20.97 7.80 11.90
N ASP A 189 21.49 7.14 12.92
CA ASP A 189 22.91 6.78 12.98
C ASP A 189 23.24 5.40 12.37
N GLY A 190 22.19 4.58 12.10
CA GLY A 190 22.27 3.28 11.47
C GLY A 190 22.27 2.11 12.47
N VAL A 191 22.02 2.37 13.75
CA VAL A 191 21.70 1.39 14.79
C VAL A 191 20.21 1.51 15.10
N GLY A 192 19.51 0.39 15.26
CA GLY A 192 18.09 0.43 15.56
C GLY A 192 17.80 0.75 17.02
N ASP A 193 16.67 1.40 17.28
CA ASP A 193 16.27 1.86 18.61
C ASP A 193 16.30 0.77 19.69
N ASN A 194 16.11 -0.50 19.31
CA ASN A 194 16.15 -1.61 20.28
C ASN A 194 17.57 -2.05 20.65
N ALA A 195 18.54 -1.86 19.75
CA ALA A 195 19.95 -2.20 19.97
C ALA A 195 20.78 -0.99 20.43
N ASP A 196 20.24 0.20 20.30
CA ASP A 196 20.87 1.46 20.65
C ASP A 196 20.59 1.84 22.10
N GLU A 197 21.65 2.07 22.89
CA GLU A 197 21.52 2.56 24.26
C GLU A 197 21.20 4.07 24.33
N PHE A 198 21.40 4.80 23.18
CA PHE A 198 21.13 6.24 23.05
C PHE A 198 20.27 6.56 21.81
N PRO A 199 19.04 6.03 21.66
CA PRO A 199 18.26 6.08 20.43
C PRO A 199 17.78 7.48 19.99
N ASN A 200 18.31 8.54 20.55
CA ASN A 200 18.04 9.93 20.18
C ASN A 200 19.34 10.76 20.07
N ASP A 201 20.50 10.11 20.12
CA ASP A 201 21.80 10.80 19.99
C ASP A 201 22.67 10.12 18.93
N PRO A 202 22.69 10.64 17.69
CA PRO A 202 23.38 10.01 16.57
C PRO A 202 24.91 10.01 16.69
N SER A 203 25.45 10.41 17.81
CA SER A 203 26.87 10.34 18.11
C SER A 203 27.24 9.23 19.07
N GLU A 204 26.25 8.57 19.69
CA GLU A 204 26.42 7.54 20.70
C GLU A 204 25.54 6.33 20.38
N THR A 205 26.08 5.12 20.55
CA THR A 205 25.34 3.86 20.31
C THR A 205 25.48 2.85 21.44
N SER A 206 26.45 3.05 22.34
CA SER A 206 26.76 2.12 23.43
C SER A 206 27.27 2.83 24.66
N ASP A 207 27.02 2.20 25.82
CA ASP A 207 27.50 2.59 27.14
C ASP A 207 28.11 1.35 27.80
N SER A 208 29.43 1.15 27.60
CA SER A 208 30.09 -0.09 27.96
C SER A 208 30.16 -0.39 29.46
N ASP A 209 30.09 0.63 30.31
CA ASP A 209 30.15 0.50 31.76
C ASP A 209 28.83 0.83 32.48
N GLY A 210 27.87 1.46 31.76
CA GLY A 210 26.52 1.72 32.24
C GLY A 210 26.40 2.94 33.18
N ASP A 211 27.26 3.95 33.01
CA ASP A 211 27.21 5.14 33.84
C ASP A 211 26.27 6.24 33.29
N GLY A 212 25.78 6.06 32.04
CA GLY A 212 24.86 6.95 31.34
C GLY A 212 25.55 7.98 30.44
N VAL A 213 26.86 7.86 30.24
CA VAL A 213 27.63 8.60 29.23
C VAL A 213 28.04 7.62 28.14
N GLY A 214 27.79 7.97 26.89
CA GLY A 214 28.11 7.07 25.76
C GLY A 214 29.61 6.95 25.54
N ASP A 215 30.04 5.78 25.06
CA ASP A 215 31.44 5.40 24.87
C ASP A 215 32.28 6.43 24.08
N ASN A 216 31.65 7.19 23.16
CA ASN A 216 32.34 8.18 22.35
C ASN A 216 32.58 9.51 23.11
N SER A 217 31.71 9.83 24.05
CA SER A 217 31.77 11.04 24.89
C SER A 217 32.43 10.79 26.23
N ASP A 218 32.58 9.52 26.61
CA ASP A 218 33.17 9.09 27.87
C ASP A 218 34.70 9.06 27.78
N TRP A 219 35.36 9.74 28.73
CA TRP A 219 36.82 9.69 28.87
C TRP A 219 37.30 8.29 29.34
N ALA A 220 36.50 7.60 30.12
CA ALA A 220 36.86 6.30 30.72
C ALA A 220 35.80 5.20 30.43
N PRO A 221 35.53 4.80 29.15
CA PRO A 221 34.37 3.99 28.73
C PRO A 221 34.28 2.57 29.34
N ASN A 222 35.02 2.24 30.34
CA ASN A 222 35.01 0.97 31.06
C ASN A 222 35.09 1.16 32.57
N ASP A 223 34.95 2.40 33.08
CA ASP A 223 34.96 2.71 34.50
C ASP A 223 33.75 3.58 34.87
N PRO A 224 32.65 2.97 35.37
CA PRO A 224 31.40 3.65 35.66
C PRO A 224 31.48 4.67 36.80
N THR A 225 32.67 4.99 37.25
CA THR A 225 32.92 6.01 38.25
C THR A 225 33.62 7.26 37.70
N GLU A 226 34.06 7.22 36.46
CA GLU A 226 34.79 8.28 35.78
C GLU A 226 34.27 8.48 34.35
N SER A 227 33.77 9.67 34.02
CA SER A 227 33.32 9.99 32.67
C SER A 227 34.00 11.24 32.06
N ALA A 228 34.79 11.96 32.83
CA ALA A 228 35.49 13.14 32.36
C ALA A 228 36.87 13.29 32.99
N ASP A 229 37.79 13.95 32.29
CA ASP A 229 39.08 14.43 32.73
C ASP A 229 39.20 15.89 32.22
N THR A 230 38.73 16.82 33.04
CA THR A 230 38.50 18.21 32.60
C THR A 230 39.77 18.99 32.30
N ASP A 231 40.87 18.71 33.02
CA ASP A 231 42.16 19.41 32.82
C ASP A 231 43.16 18.59 31.98
N GLY A 232 42.88 17.29 31.74
CA GLY A 232 43.63 16.45 30.82
C GLY A 232 44.95 15.92 31.40
N ASP A 233 45.03 15.73 32.70
CA ASP A 233 46.24 15.24 33.36
C ASP A 233 46.34 13.72 33.44
N GLY A 234 45.21 13.02 33.13
CA GLY A 234 45.10 11.57 33.09
C GLY A 234 44.54 10.94 34.37
N VAL A 235 43.98 11.74 35.28
CA VAL A 235 43.17 11.33 36.42
C VAL A 235 41.73 11.82 36.15
N GLY A 236 40.73 10.96 36.34
CA GLY A 236 39.36 11.38 36.13
C GLY A 236 38.86 12.32 37.20
N ASP A 237 37.91 13.21 36.84
CA ASP A 237 37.39 14.30 37.67
C ASP A 237 36.90 13.85 39.05
N ASN A 238 36.37 12.61 39.17
CA ASN A 238 35.87 12.07 40.42
C ASN A 238 36.99 11.52 41.34
N ALA A 239 38.12 11.11 40.77
CA ALA A 239 39.30 10.62 41.49
C ALA A 239 40.33 11.74 41.76
N ASP A 240 40.17 12.88 41.08
CA ASP A 240 41.05 14.02 41.18
C ASP A 240 40.59 15.02 42.26
N GLU A 241 41.45 15.37 43.21
CA GLU A 241 41.17 16.41 44.21
C GLU A 241 41.19 17.83 43.60
N PHE A 242 41.86 18.00 42.42
CA PHE A 242 41.98 19.27 41.70
C PHE A 242 41.56 19.17 40.21
N PRO A 243 40.30 18.83 39.91
CA PRO A 243 39.88 18.48 38.54
C PRO A 243 39.89 19.63 37.54
N ASN A 244 40.55 20.73 37.81
CA ASN A 244 40.74 21.88 36.93
C ASN A 244 42.19 22.35 36.94
N ASP A 245 43.15 21.62 37.57
CA ASP A 245 44.58 21.99 37.63
C ASP A 245 45.46 20.78 37.25
N ALA A 246 45.76 20.66 35.98
CA ALA A 246 46.57 19.60 35.39
C ALA A 246 48.01 19.46 35.96
N SER A 247 48.35 20.23 36.97
CA SER A 247 49.62 20.11 37.65
C SER A 247 49.55 19.38 39.00
N GLU A 248 48.35 19.19 39.54
CA GLU A 248 48.10 18.55 40.84
C GLU A 248 46.91 17.61 40.81
N THR A 249 47.08 16.37 41.25
CA THR A 249 46.06 15.32 41.30
C THR A 249 45.64 14.93 42.72
N THR A 250 46.45 15.30 43.72
CA THR A 250 46.21 15.00 45.14
C THR A 250 46.66 16.11 46.05
N ASP A 251 45.87 16.42 47.05
CA ASP A 251 46.22 17.37 48.15
C ASP A 251 47.03 16.61 49.24
N SER A 252 48.35 16.44 49.00
CA SER A 252 49.23 15.66 49.88
C SER A 252 49.50 16.34 51.24
N ASP A 253 49.31 17.62 51.38
CA ASP A 253 49.57 18.37 52.59
C ASP A 253 48.31 19.02 53.27
N GLY A 254 47.16 18.93 52.56
CA GLY A 254 45.85 19.34 53.10
C GLY A 254 45.66 20.84 53.22
N ASP A 255 46.35 21.62 52.34
CA ASP A 255 46.25 23.08 52.39
C ASP A 255 45.20 23.67 51.42
N GLY A 256 44.56 22.87 50.56
CA GLY A 256 43.39 23.19 49.70
C GLY A 256 43.71 24.16 48.58
#